data_7eee0f7529bc341d2dc27ba3ab494ed3
#
_entry.id   7eee0f7529bc341d2dc27ba3ab494ed3
#
_cell.length_a   1.000
_cell.length_b   1.000
_cell.length_c   1.000
_cell.angle_alpha   90.00
_cell.angle_beta   90.00
_cell.angle_gamma   90.00
#
_symmetry.space_group_name_H-M   'P 1'
#
loop_
_entity.id
_entity.type
_entity.pdbx_description
1 polymer ?
#
loop_
_entity_poly.entity_id
_entity_poly.type
_entity_poly.pdbx_seq_one_letter_code
_entity_poly.pdbx_strand_id
1 'polypeptide(L)'
;MNLNILITISITVMLLLAYSVVLFVVIYQRRTIQHQLELKNINEQKQMELLQASLQSEEEERKRIAGELHDDVGATLSSVRLFLHQAEKNSGGSAILKQSGELIDESISKIRNISHKLQPATLHTLGLYSSLHALGELYNRSGKIKLETFTREELPRLPAQTELHVYRIVQELINNIIRHSSATKTSIQVGASGHAITLSFLQDGKGITHEEFEKMLAKPGGIGLKNISNRLQFINGKIFFSRDEKGFYLTELKVPLTD
;
A
#
# COMPACT_ATOMS: atom_id res chain seq x y z
N MET A 1 26.33 -59.79 -52.82
CA MET A 1 26.02 -58.42 -52.28
C MET A 1 27.34 -57.90 -51.74
N ASN A 2 27.86 -56.77 -52.32
CA ASN A 2 29.22 -56.30 -52.00
C ASN A 2 29.30 -55.86 -50.53
N LEU A 3 30.21 -56.32 -49.74
CA LEU A 3 30.46 -56.06 -48.34
C LEU A 3 30.45 -54.54 -48.09
N ASN A 4 31.02 -53.79 -49.01
CA ASN A 4 31.03 -52.24 -48.92
C ASN A 4 29.64 -51.61 -48.97
N ILE A 5 28.69 -52.19 -49.74
CA ILE A 5 27.30 -51.69 -49.80
C ILE A 5 26.58 -51.93 -48.46
N LEU A 6 26.81 -53.07 -47.84
CA LEU A 6 26.23 -53.44 -46.56
C LEU A 6 26.71 -52.51 -45.44
N ILE A 7 28.04 -52.23 -45.44
CA ILE A 7 28.63 -51.25 -44.45
C ILE A 7 28.11 -49.85 -44.64
N THR A 8 27.98 -49.33 -45.88
CA THR A 8 27.44 -48.00 -46.13
C THR A 8 26.00 -47.89 -45.72
N ILE A 9 25.15 -48.87 -45.97
CA ILE A 9 23.76 -48.90 -45.54
C ILE A 9 23.68 -48.89 -44.00
N SER A 10 24.49 -49.71 -43.32
CA SER A 10 24.52 -49.76 -41.85
C SER A 10 24.91 -48.42 -41.22
N ILE A 11 25.94 -47.78 -41.74
CA ILE A 11 26.39 -46.45 -41.27
C ILE A 11 25.30 -45.39 -41.50
N THR A 12 24.66 -45.41 -42.68
CA THR A 12 23.59 -44.45 -42.99
C THR A 12 22.37 -44.60 -42.07
N VAL A 13 21.94 -45.83 -41.79
CA VAL A 13 20.85 -46.13 -40.86
C VAL A 13 21.23 -45.67 -39.46
N MET A 14 22.45 -45.93 -38.98
CA MET A 14 22.93 -45.49 -37.68
C MET A 14 22.94 -43.96 -37.54
N LEU A 15 23.36 -43.22 -38.57
CA LEU A 15 23.36 -41.77 -38.59
C LEU A 15 21.94 -41.21 -38.58
N LEU A 16 21.00 -41.79 -39.33
CA LEU A 16 19.60 -41.41 -39.33
C LEU A 16 18.95 -41.63 -37.94
N LEU A 17 19.30 -42.74 -37.31
CA LEU A 17 18.80 -43.04 -35.96
C LEU A 17 19.36 -42.07 -34.94
N ALA A 18 20.65 -41.79 -34.99
CA ALA A 18 21.27 -40.75 -34.12
C ALA A 18 20.63 -39.36 -34.35
N TYR A 19 20.42 -38.96 -35.60
CA TYR A 19 19.76 -37.71 -35.92
C TYR A 19 18.31 -37.63 -35.37
N SER A 20 17.54 -38.72 -35.52
CA SER A 20 16.15 -38.78 -35.03
C SER A 20 16.09 -38.68 -33.50
N VAL A 21 17.05 -39.29 -32.78
CA VAL A 21 17.16 -39.18 -31.32
C VAL A 21 17.49 -37.74 -30.90
N VAL A 22 18.45 -37.10 -31.57
CA VAL A 22 18.80 -35.70 -31.28
C VAL A 22 17.60 -34.78 -31.52
N LEU A 23 16.92 -34.95 -32.66
CA LEU A 23 15.74 -34.17 -33.02
C LEU A 23 14.61 -34.35 -31.97
N PHE A 24 14.35 -35.58 -31.56
CA PHE A 24 13.40 -35.91 -30.52
C PHE A 24 13.74 -35.22 -29.18
N VAL A 25 14.99 -35.31 -28.76
CA VAL A 25 15.45 -34.65 -27.52
C VAL A 25 15.27 -33.14 -27.57
N VAL A 26 15.64 -32.50 -28.70
CA VAL A 26 15.50 -31.07 -28.89
C VAL A 26 14.02 -30.64 -28.84
N ILE A 27 13.14 -31.36 -29.53
CA ILE A 27 11.70 -31.09 -29.54
C ILE A 27 11.12 -31.27 -28.12
N TYR A 28 11.51 -32.37 -27.44
CA TYR A 28 11.06 -32.64 -26.08
C TYR A 28 11.50 -31.57 -25.10
N GLN A 29 12.77 -31.15 -25.13
CA GLN A 29 13.28 -30.06 -24.29
C GLN A 29 12.54 -28.74 -24.54
N ARG A 30 12.32 -28.37 -25.81
CA ARG A 30 11.58 -27.16 -26.16
C ARG A 30 10.16 -27.19 -25.58
N ARG A 31 9.44 -28.29 -25.72
CA ARG A 31 8.10 -28.47 -25.15
C ARG A 31 8.09 -28.33 -23.62
N THR A 32 9.07 -28.95 -22.96
CA THR A 32 9.19 -28.90 -21.51
C THR A 32 9.43 -27.49 -21.03
N ILE A 33 10.34 -26.74 -21.68
CA ILE A 33 10.61 -25.33 -21.33
C ILE A 33 9.37 -24.47 -21.55
N GLN A 34 8.68 -24.63 -22.69
CA GLN A 34 7.45 -23.87 -22.96
C GLN A 34 6.38 -24.16 -21.91
N HIS A 35 6.17 -25.40 -21.55
CA HIS A 35 5.20 -25.78 -20.53
C HIS A 35 5.56 -25.23 -19.14
N GLN A 36 6.85 -25.22 -18.77
CA GLN A 36 7.30 -24.60 -17.52
C GLN A 36 7.07 -23.08 -17.50
N LEU A 37 7.32 -22.38 -18.62
CA LEU A 37 7.04 -20.96 -18.76
C LEU A 37 5.54 -20.65 -18.65
N GLU A 38 4.71 -21.46 -19.29
CA GLU A 38 3.25 -21.35 -19.23
C GLU A 38 2.73 -21.53 -17.79
N LEU A 39 3.18 -22.58 -17.10
CA LEU A 39 2.85 -22.82 -15.70
C LEU A 39 3.30 -21.68 -14.79
N LYS A 40 4.48 -21.12 -15.03
CA LYS A 40 4.98 -19.97 -14.29
C LYS A 40 4.09 -18.76 -14.50
N ASN A 41 3.75 -18.44 -15.75
CA ASN A 41 2.86 -17.31 -16.07
C ASN A 41 1.47 -17.47 -15.43
N ILE A 42 0.88 -18.67 -15.50
CA ILE A 42 -0.41 -18.95 -14.86
C ILE A 42 -0.31 -18.77 -13.34
N ASN A 43 0.78 -19.22 -12.72
CA ASN A 43 0.97 -19.08 -11.29
C ASN A 43 1.14 -17.60 -10.87
N GLU A 44 1.91 -16.83 -11.62
CA GLU A 44 2.07 -15.38 -11.42
C GLU A 44 0.73 -14.64 -11.55
N GLN A 45 -0.07 -14.97 -12.58
CA GLN A 45 -1.41 -14.40 -12.74
C GLN A 45 -2.32 -14.73 -11.56
N LYS A 46 -2.36 -16.00 -11.13
CA LYS A 46 -3.15 -16.40 -9.96
C LYS A 46 -2.71 -15.70 -8.68
N GLN A 47 -1.41 -15.51 -8.49
CA GLN A 47 -0.91 -14.77 -7.34
C GLN A 47 -1.37 -13.30 -7.37
N MET A 48 -1.35 -12.66 -8.55
CA MET A 48 -1.85 -11.29 -8.70
C MET A 48 -3.36 -11.19 -8.47
N GLU A 49 -4.16 -12.13 -8.99
CA GLU A 49 -5.60 -12.19 -8.74
C GLU A 49 -5.92 -12.35 -7.24
N LEU A 50 -5.22 -13.26 -6.55
CA LEU A 50 -5.38 -13.44 -5.11
C LEU A 50 -4.97 -12.20 -4.31
N LEU A 51 -3.89 -11.53 -4.71
CA LEU A 51 -3.46 -10.28 -4.10
C LEU A 51 -4.51 -9.19 -4.28
N GLN A 52 -5.03 -9.03 -5.49
CA GLN A 52 -6.09 -8.06 -5.79
C GLN A 52 -7.35 -8.33 -4.98
N ALA A 53 -7.82 -9.57 -4.93
CA ALA A 53 -8.99 -9.96 -4.15
C ALA A 53 -8.77 -9.69 -2.65
N SER A 54 -7.60 -9.97 -2.11
CA SER A 54 -7.24 -9.70 -0.72
C SER A 54 -7.25 -8.20 -0.40
N LEU A 55 -6.65 -7.37 -1.26
CA LEU A 55 -6.63 -5.92 -1.08
C LEU A 55 -8.03 -5.31 -1.17
N GLN A 56 -8.85 -5.80 -2.10
CA GLN A 56 -10.24 -5.38 -2.24
C GLN A 56 -11.07 -5.75 -1.01
N SER A 57 -10.97 -6.99 -0.53
CA SER A 57 -11.65 -7.43 0.69
C SER A 57 -11.25 -6.62 1.92
N GLU A 58 -9.96 -6.27 2.05
CA GLU A 58 -9.48 -5.39 3.12
C GLU A 58 -10.14 -4.01 3.05
N GLU A 59 -10.25 -3.40 1.85
CA GLU A 59 -10.87 -2.08 1.71
C GLU A 59 -12.39 -2.11 1.93
N GLU A 60 -13.07 -3.17 1.50
CA GLU A 60 -14.50 -3.36 1.77
C GLU A 60 -14.76 -3.49 3.27
N GLU A 61 -13.93 -4.24 3.99
CA GLU A 61 -14.05 -4.38 5.44
C GLU A 61 -13.75 -3.07 6.16
N ARG A 62 -12.74 -2.30 5.71
CA ARG A 62 -12.46 -0.95 6.25
C ARG A 62 -13.63 -0.02 6.05
N LYS A 63 -14.28 -0.06 4.88
CA LYS A 63 -15.47 0.73 4.58
C LYS A 63 -16.65 0.33 5.46
N ARG A 64 -16.87 -0.98 5.65
CA ARG A 64 -17.93 -1.52 6.51
C ARG A 64 -17.75 -1.05 7.96
N ILE A 65 -16.55 -1.25 8.51
CA ILE A 65 -16.24 -0.83 9.88
C ILE A 65 -16.38 0.70 10.05
N ALA A 66 -15.92 1.48 9.06
CA ALA A 66 -16.05 2.93 9.12
C ALA A 66 -17.51 3.38 9.15
N GLY A 67 -18.37 2.72 8.37
CA GLY A 67 -19.82 2.95 8.37
C GLY A 67 -20.45 2.61 9.72
N GLU A 68 -20.20 1.42 10.26
CA GLU A 68 -20.72 0.99 11.56
C GLU A 68 -20.29 1.93 12.71
N LEU A 69 -19.02 2.36 12.70
CA LEU A 69 -18.53 3.33 13.68
C LEU A 69 -19.22 4.68 13.57
N HIS A 70 -19.51 5.13 12.36
CA HIS A 70 -20.15 6.42 12.12
C HIS A 70 -21.64 6.36 12.46
N ASP A 71 -22.35 5.38 11.95
CA ASP A 71 -23.81 5.31 11.99
C ASP A 71 -24.31 4.79 13.34
N ASP A 72 -23.72 3.71 13.88
CA ASP A 72 -24.22 3.10 15.10
C ASP A 72 -23.60 3.75 16.36
N VAL A 73 -22.26 3.76 16.43
CA VAL A 73 -21.58 4.24 17.63
C VAL A 73 -21.63 5.76 17.72
N GLY A 74 -21.43 6.45 16.59
CA GLY A 74 -21.49 7.91 16.51
C GLY A 74 -22.87 8.47 16.85
N ALA A 75 -23.94 7.86 16.30
CA ALA A 75 -25.32 8.24 16.59
C ALA A 75 -25.70 7.97 18.06
N THR A 76 -25.30 6.81 18.59
CA THR A 76 -25.56 6.46 20.00
C THR A 76 -24.91 7.44 20.95
N LEU A 77 -23.62 7.77 20.75
CA LEU A 77 -22.92 8.75 21.59
C LEU A 77 -23.49 10.16 21.46
N SER A 78 -23.94 10.56 20.26
CA SER A 78 -24.61 11.84 20.04
C SER A 78 -25.94 11.92 20.80
N SER A 79 -26.69 10.84 20.86
CA SER A 79 -27.92 10.75 21.67
C SER A 79 -27.63 10.84 23.16
N VAL A 80 -26.61 10.11 23.65
CA VAL A 80 -26.15 10.20 25.07
C VAL A 80 -25.71 11.64 25.38
N ARG A 81 -25.00 12.31 24.49
CA ARG A 81 -24.58 13.71 24.67
C ARG A 81 -25.75 14.64 24.80
N LEU A 82 -26.82 14.44 23.99
CA LEU A 82 -28.04 15.22 24.05
C LEU A 82 -28.75 15.02 25.40
N PHE A 83 -28.89 13.78 25.89
CA PHE A 83 -29.50 13.51 27.19
C PHE A 83 -28.70 14.11 28.35
N LEU A 84 -27.37 14.02 28.31
CA LEU A 84 -26.51 14.68 29.32
C LEU A 84 -26.68 16.18 29.31
N HIS A 85 -26.77 16.82 28.15
CA HIS A 85 -26.99 18.28 28.06
C HIS A 85 -28.35 18.68 28.64
N GLN A 86 -29.39 17.91 28.38
CA GLN A 86 -30.71 18.14 28.94
C GLN A 86 -30.71 17.94 30.47
N ALA A 87 -30.05 16.92 31.00
CA ALA A 87 -29.90 16.67 32.44
C ALA A 87 -29.10 17.78 33.13
N GLU A 88 -28.03 18.28 32.52
CA GLU A 88 -27.20 19.37 33.01
C GLU A 88 -28.05 20.67 33.14
N LYS A 89 -28.87 20.98 32.14
CA LYS A 89 -29.77 22.13 32.15
C LYS A 89 -30.82 22.06 33.27
N ASN A 90 -31.32 20.85 33.52
CA ASN A 90 -32.35 20.63 34.55
C ASN A 90 -31.79 20.57 35.98
N SER A 91 -30.50 20.25 36.16
CA SER A 91 -29.86 20.12 37.47
C SER A 91 -29.12 21.35 37.96
N GLY A 92 -29.27 22.50 37.26
CA GLY A 92 -28.61 23.75 37.69
C GLY A 92 -27.10 23.77 37.47
N GLY A 93 -26.56 22.92 36.57
CA GLY A 93 -25.14 22.96 36.18
C GLY A 93 -24.22 22.04 37.00
N SER A 94 -24.62 20.80 37.21
CA SER A 94 -23.79 19.82 37.91
C SER A 94 -22.43 19.63 37.21
N ALA A 95 -21.33 19.81 37.96
CA ALA A 95 -19.95 19.63 37.46
C ALA A 95 -19.71 18.21 36.90
N ILE A 96 -20.33 17.19 37.49
CA ILE A 96 -20.25 15.81 37.06
C ILE A 96 -20.86 15.62 35.66
N LEU A 97 -22.04 16.21 35.41
CA LEU A 97 -22.71 16.12 34.11
C LEU A 97 -21.91 16.84 33.02
N LYS A 98 -21.33 18.01 33.35
CA LYS A 98 -20.45 18.74 32.45
C LYS A 98 -19.23 17.90 32.09
N GLN A 99 -18.53 17.34 33.06
CA GLN A 99 -17.36 16.47 32.84
C GLN A 99 -17.73 15.22 32.02
N SER A 100 -18.89 14.62 32.29
CA SER A 100 -19.37 13.47 31.51
C SER A 100 -19.63 13.86 30.05
N GLY A 101 -20.18 15.05 29.80
CA GLY A 101 -20.39 15.61 28.48
C GLY A 101 -19.08 15.82 27.72
N GLU A 102 -18.05 16.34 28.36
CA GLU A 102 -16.71 16.52 27.78
C GLU A 102 -16.07 15.17 27.39
N LEU A 103 -16.22 14.13 28.21
CA LEU A 103 -15.73 12.77 27.90
C LEU A 103 -16.48 12.15 26.70
N ILE A 104 -17.77 12.40 26.56
CA ILE A 104 -18.54 11.97 25.39
C ILE A 104 -18.09 12.72 24.14
N ASP A 105 -17.89 14.04 24.20
CA ASP A 105 -17.41 14.84 23.07
C ASP A 105 -16.01 14.37 22.63
N GLU A 106 -15.11 14.03 23.55
CA GLU A 106 -13.82 13.42 23.25
C GLU A 106 -13.98 12.04 22.58
N SER A 107 -14.90 11.22 23.07
CA SER A 107 -15.18 9.89 22.50
C SER A 107 -15.73 9.98 21.08
N ILE A 108 -16.67 10.89 20.82
CA ILE A 108 -17.19 11.18 19.48
C ILE A 108 -16.05 11.60 18.54
N SER A 109 -15.18 12.50 19.01
CA SER A 109 -14.03 12.96 18.23
C SER A 109 -13.07 11.79 17.90
N LYS A 110 -12.78 10.90 18.85
CA LYS A 110 -11.94 9.73 18.64
C LYS A 110 -12.55 8.78 17.60
N ILE A 111 -13.85 8.50 17.69
CA ILE A 111 -14.54 7.63 16.73
C ILE A 111 -14.53 8.23 15.34
N ARG A 112 -14.85 9.52 15.21
CA ARG A 112 -14.78 10.24 13.93
C ARG A 112 -13.38 10.16 13.32
N ASN A 113 -12.33 10.34 14.12
CA ASN A 113 -10.95 10.23 13.67
C ASN A 113 -10.59 8.80 13.21
N ILE A 114 -11.11 7.76 13.88
CA ILE A 114 -10.91 6.36 13.46
C ILE A 114 -11.64 6.11 12.14
N SER A 115 -12.91 6.51 12.03
CA SER A 115 -13.69 6.36 10.80
C SER A 115 -13.01 7.06 9.61
N HIS A 116 -12.51 8.28 9.76
CA HIS A 116 -11.76 8.99 8.73
C HIS A 116 -10.46 8.28 8.32
N LYS A 117 -9.75 7.65 9.26
CA LYS A 117 -8.57 6.84 8.93
C LYS A 117 -8.92 5.58 8.16
N LEU A 118 -10.06 4.97 8.48
CA LEU A 118 -10.55 3.78 7.79
C LEU A 118 -11.08 4.10 6.39
N GLN A 119 -11.81 5.21 6.23
CA GLN A 119 -12.39 5.61 4.95
C GLN A 119 -12.09 7.08 4.66
N PRO A 120 -11.16 7.38 3.73
CA PRO A 120 -10.87 8.76 3.33
C PRO A 120 -11.94 9.30 2.38
N ALA A 121 -13.05 9.77 2.93
CA ALA A 121 -14.18 10.28 2.14
C ALA A 121 -13.78 11.42 1.17
N THR A 122 -12.77 12.19 1.52
CA THR A 122 -12.24 13.29 0.69
C THR A 122 -11.52 12.81 -0.57
N LEU A 123 -11.09 11.56 -0.62
CA LEU A 123 -10.26 11.05 -1.72
C LEU A 123 -11.03 11.05 -3.05
N HIS A 124 -12.29 10.61 -3.03
CA HIS A 124 -13.14 10.59 -4.22
C HIS A 124 -13.53 11.99 -4.70
N THR A 125 -13.78 12.92 -3.76
CA THR A 125 -14.29 14.25 -4.08
C THR A 125 -13.18 15.27 -4.36
N LEU A 126 -12.13 15.29 -3.52
CA LEU A 126 -11.08 16.30 -3.53
C LEU A 126 -9.73 15.79 -4.04
N GLY A 127 -9.59 14.48 -4.27
CA GLY A 127 -8.39 13.85 -4.80
C GLY A 127 -7.29 13.61 -3.77
N LEU A 128 -6.17 13.10 -4.28
CA LEU A 128 -5.05 12.58 -3.46
C LEU A 128 -4.43 13.66 -2.58
N TYR A 129 -4.05 14.82 -3.14
CA TYR A 129 -3.34 15.85 -2.37
C TYR A 129 -4.17 16.36 -1.19
N SER A 130 -5.43 16.74 -1.44
CA SER A 130 -6.33 17.23 -0.39
C SER A 130 -6.54 16.20 0.73
N SER A 131 -6.60 14.91 0.35
CA SER A 131 -6.73 13.82 1.32
C SER A 131 -5.46 13.58 2.12
N LEU A 132 -4.29 13.74 1.52
CA LEU A 132 -3.01 13.67 2.22
C LEU A 132 -2.83 14.87 3.17
N HIS A 133 -3.26 16.04 2.76
CA HIS A 133 -3.26 17.23 3.63
C HIS A 133 -4.18 17.02 4.85
N ALA A 134 -5.42 16.54 4.62
CA ALA A 134 -6.34 16.22 5.71
C ALA A 134 -5.80 15.13 6.64
N LEU A 135 -5.12 14.13 6.11
CA LEU A 135 -4.43 13.10 6.88
C LEU A 135 -3.32 13.71 7.75
N GLY A 136 -2.53 14.63 7.21
CA GLY A 136 -1.51 15.38 7.94
C GLY A 136 -2.08 16.13 9.12
N GLU A 137 -3.16 16.88 8.92
CA GLU A 137 -3.86 17.60 9.98
C GLU A 137 -4.37 16.65 11.08
N LEU A 138 -4.86 15.47 10.70
CA LEU A 138 -5.30 14.45 11.66
C LEU A 138 -4.16 13.95 12.55
N TYR A 139 -2.96 13.76 11.99
CA TYR A 139 -1.79 13.38 12.77
C TYR A 139 -1.25 14.53 13.62
N ASN A 140 -1.26 15.76 13.12
CA ASN A 140 -0.86 16.96 13.85
C ASN A 140 -1.70 17.15 15.12
N ARG A 141 -3.03 16.95 15.03
CA ARG A 141 -3.95 17.02 16.19
C ARG A 141 -3.62 15.97 17.26
N SER A 142 -3.01 14.84 16.89
CA SER A 142 -2.61 13.82 17.86
C SER A 142 -1.41 14.22 18.71
N GLY A 143 -0.68 15.27 18.34
CA GLY A 143 0.52 15.77 19.02
C GLY A 143 1.74 14.84 18.95
N LYS A 144 1.65 13.71 18.21
CA LYS A 144 2.72 12.70 18.15
C LYS A 144 3.84 13.06 17.16
N ILE A 145 3.52 13.80 16.12
CA ILE A 145 4.44 14.20 15.06
C ILE A 145 3.91 15.47 14.39
N LYS A 146 4.82 16.34 13.95
CA LYS A 146 4.46 17.47 13.08
C LYS A 146 4.62 17.05 11.63
N LEU A 147 3.51 16.98 10.90
CA LEU A 147 3.49 16.58 9.49
C LEU A 147 3.07 17.77 8.63
N GLU A 148 3.93 18.13 7.66
CA GLU A 148 3.68 19.21 6.71
C GLU A 148 3.55 18.59 5.30
N THR A 149 2.51 19.01 4.56
CA THR A 149 2.26 18.50 3.20
C THR A 149 2.36 19.64 2.21
N PHE A 150 3.15 19.47 1.16
CA PHE A 150 3.42 20.48 0.14
C PHE A 150 3.14 19.93 -1.25
N THR A 151 2.61 20.78 -2.13
CA THR A 151 2.66 20.58 -3.58
C THR A 151 3.14 21.86 -4.25
N ARG A 152 3.83 21.73 -5.37
CA ARG A 152 4.30 22.89 -6.17
C ARG A 152 3.42 23.15 -7.38
N GLU A 153 2.53 22.24 -7.71
CA GLU A 153 1.74 22.26 -8.92
C GLU A 153 0.40 21.54 -8.72
N GLU A 154 -0.55 21.77 -9.60
CA GLU A 154 -1.75 20.95 -9.67
C GLU A 154 -1.40 19.53 -10.10
N LEU A 155 -1.88 18.57 -9.35
CA LEU A 155 -1.63 17.16 -9.61
C LEU A 155 -2.71 16.60 -10.53
N PRO A 156 -2.34 15.82 -11.55
CA PRO A 156 -3.31 15.09 -12.34
C PRO A 156 -4.05 14.08 -11.45
N ARG A 157 -5.31 13.82 -11.80
CA ARG A 157 -6.08 12.77 -11.13
C ARG A 157 -5.57 11.40 -11.59
N LEU A 158 -5.37 10.53 -10.63
CA LEU A 158 -5.09 9.12 -10.90
C LEU A 158 -6.41 8.33 -10.92
N PRO A 159 -6.42 7.11 -11.48
CA PRO A 159 -7.53 6.19 -11.30
C PRO A 159 -7.84 6.03 -9.81
N ALA A 160 -9.13 5.97 -9.45
CA ALA A 160 -9.58 5.98 -8.05
C ALA A 160 -8.92 4.88 -7.20
N GLN A 161 -8.72 3.70 -7.76
CA GLN A 161 -8.02 2.60 -7.09
C GLN A 161 -6.55 2.94 -6.82
N THR A 162 -5.87 3.56 -7.80
CA THR A 162 -4.47 3.99 -7.65
C THR A 162 -4.34 5.05 -6.56
N GLU A 163 -5.22 6.08 -6.55
CA GLU A 163 -5.23 7.09 -5.48
C GLU A 163 -5.43 6.45 -4.11
N LEU A 164 -6.32 5.47 -3.99
CA LEU A 164 -6.58 4.76 -2.74
C LEU A 164 -5.34 3.97 -2.28
N HIS A 165 -4.69 3.23 -3.17
CA HIS A 165 -3.48 2.49 -2.81
C HIS A 165 -2.33 3.41 -2.42
N VAL A 166 -2.13 4.52 -3.13
CA VAL A 166 -1.13 5.56 -2.76
C VAL A 166 -1.44 6.11 -1.37
N TYR A 167 -2.68 6.48 -1.11
CA TYR A 167 -3.11 6.97 0.21
C TYR A 167 -2.81 5.96 1.32
N ARG A 168 -3.07 4.64 1.10
CA ARG A 168 -2.77 3.59 2.07
C ARG A 168 -1.27 3.39 2.29
N ILE A 169 -0.47 3.48 1.23
CA ILE A 169 1.00 3.43 1.35
C ILE A 169 1.49 4.59 2.22
N VAL A 170 1.02 5.82 1.95
CA VAL A 170 1.37 7.00 2.73
C VAL A 170 0.97 6.84 4.20
N GLN A 171 -0.25 6.36 4.45
CA GLN A 171 -0.76 6.11 5.80
C GLN A 171 0.13 5.12 6.56
N GLU A 172 0.57 4.03 5.91
CA GLU A 172 1.46 3.03 6.50
C GLU A 172 2.87 3.59 6.74
N LEU A 173 3.41 4.38 5.80
CA LEU A 173 4.70 5.06 5.97
C LEU A 173 4.68 6.00 7.18
N ILE A 174 3.65 6.83 7.32
CA ILE A 174 3.50 7.73 8.47
C ILE A 174 3.40 6.93 9.78
N ASN A 175 2.62 5.84 9.79
CA ASN A 175 2.50 4.98 10.97
C ASN A 175 3.85 4.35 11.35
N ASN A 176 4.64 3.93 10.37
CA ASN A 176 5.98 3.37 10.58
C ASN A 176 6.93 4.43 11.13
N ILE A 177 6.88 5.66 10.61
CA ILE A 177 7.64 6.78 11.14
C ILE A 177 7.29 7.03 12.61
N ILE A 178 6.02 7.12 12.97
CA ILE A 178 5.58 7.38 14.33
C ILE A 178 5.98 6.26 15.30
N ARG A 179 5.95 5.01 14.85
CA ARG A 179 6.23 3.84 15.71
C ARG A 179 7.72 3.54 15.87
N HIS A 180 8.53 3.84 14.85
CA HIS A 180 9.87 3.28 14.76
C HIS A 180 10.99 4.30 14.57
N SER A 181 10.68 5.56 14.18
CA SER A 181 11.72 6.52 13.82
C SER A 181 12.11 7.47 14.94
N SER A 182 11.28 7.66 15.97
CA SER A 182 11.41 8.75 16.94
C SER A 182 11.46 10.15 16.29
N ALA A 183 10.92 10.28 15.08
CA ALA A 183 10.84 11.54 14.37
C ALA A 183 9.88 12.50 15.07
N THR A 184 10.27 13.77 15.14
CA THR A 184 9.42 14.86 15.66
C THR A 184 8.74 15.61 14.53
N LYS A 185 9.40 15.64 13.35
CA LYS A 185 8.91 16.32 12.15
C LYS A 185 9.09 15.46 10.91
N THR A 186 8.08 15.47 10.08
CA THR A 186 8.08 14.86 8.75
C THR A 186 7.43 15.79 7.74
N SER A 187 8.00 15.90 6.54
CA SER A 187 7.40 16.61 5.43
C SER A 187 7.09 15.65 4.28
N ILE A 188 5.96 15.87 3.62
CA ILE A 188 5.54 15.15 2.41
C ILE A 188 5.46 16.16 1.28
N GLN A 189 6.34 16.03 0.31
CA GLN A 189 6.26 16.81 -0.92
C GLN A 189 5.64 15.93 -2.01
N VAL A 190 4.61 16.42 -2.65
CA VAL A 190 3.94 15.77 -3.77
C VAL A 190 4.18 16.58 -5.03
N GLY A 191 4.56 15.93 -6.11
CA GLY A 191 4.79 16.57 -7.41
C GLY A 191 4.55 15.59 -8.55
N ALA A 192 4.33 16.10 -9.75
CA ALA A 192 4.29 15.33 -10.98
C ALA A 192 5.56 15.62 -11.80
N SER A 193 6.21 14.60 -12.31
CA SER A 193 7.37 14.72 -13.17
C SER A 193 7.29 13.73 -14.33
N GLY A 194 7.17 14.25 -15.56
CA GLY A 194 7.01 13.42 -16.74
C GLY A 194 5.74 12.57 -16.66
N HIS A 195 5.91 11.25 -16.72
CA HIS A 195 4.80 10.28 -16.66
C HIS A 195 4.59 9.66 -15.28
N ALA A 196 4.99 10.34 -14.20
CA ALA A 196 4.86 9.80 -12.83
C ALA A 196 4.51 10.89 -11.81
N ILE A 197 3.72 10.51 -10.79
CA ILE A 197 3.59 11.27 -9.54
C ILE A 197 4.67 10.77 -8.59
N THR A 198 5.36 11.72 -7.95
CA THR A 198 6.39 11.43 -6.94
C THR A 198 5.96 12.03 -5.60
N LEU A 199 6.00 11.20 -4.56
CA LEU A 199 5.83 11.62 -3.18
C LEU A 199 7.16 11.44 -2.46
N SER A 200 7.70 12.52 -1.90
CA SER A 200 8.97 12.51 -1.17
C SER A 200 8.71 12.80 0.30
N PHE A 201 9.12 11.88 1.16
CA PHE A 201 9.02 12.00 2.62
C PHE A 201 10.40 12.31 3.18
N LEU A 202 10.52 13.41 3.89
CA LEU A 202 11.74 13.78 4.61
C LEU A 202 11.45 13.80 6.10
N GLN A 203 12.24 13.09 6.89
CA GLN A 203 12.05 12.99 8.35
C GLN A 203 13.35 13.23 9.12
N ASP A 204 13.23 13.77 10.34
CA ASP A 204 14.33 14.08 11.25
C ASP A 204 14.72 12.92 12.16
N GLY A 205 13.94 11.83 12.16
CA GLY A 205 14.19 10.64 12.99
C GLY A 205 15.00 9.56 12.26
N LYS A 206 15.14 8.40 12.91
CA LYS A 206 15.78 7.23 12.32
C LYS A 206 14.87 6.63 11.24
N GLY A 207 15.38 6.46 10.02
CA GLY A 207 14.72 5.74 8.94
C GLY A 207 15.41 4.43 8.62
N ILE A 208 15.07 3.86 7.49
CA ILE A 208 15.72 2.67 6.91
C ILE A 208 16.35 3.01 5.57
N THR A 209 17.39 2.29 5.20
CA THR A 209 17.97 2.32 3.86
C THR A 209 17.23 1.33 2.95
N HIS A 210 17.45 1.45 1.63
CA HIS A 210 16.83 0.53 0.67
C HIS A 210 17.27 -0.93 0.90
N GLU A 211 18.54 -1.13 1.25
CA GLU A 211 19.07 -2.45 1.58
C GLU A 211 18.41 -3.07 2.84
N GLU A 212 18.16 -2.24 3.87
CA GLU A 212 17.45 -2.67 5.07
C GLU A 212 15.98 -3.02 4.76
N PHE A 213 15.33 -2.25 3.90
CA PHE A 213 13.97 -2.53 3.43
C PHE A 213 13.88 -3.90 2.76
N GLU A 214 14.76 -4.20 1.80
CA GLU A 214 14.81 -5.50 1.13
C GLU A 214 15.06 -6.66 2.11
N LYS A 215 15.99 -6.49 3.05
CA LYS A 215 16.25 -7.47 4.10
C LYS A 215 15.04 -7.70 5.01
N MET A 216 14.28 -6.65 5.30
CA MET A 216 13.07 -6.73 6.14
C MET A 216 11.92 -7.42 5.42
N LEU A 217 11.76 -7.22 4.10
CA LEU A 217 10.77 -7.92 3.29
C LEU A 217 10.98 -9.43 3.26
N ALA A 218 12.24 -9.88 3.27
CA ALA A 218 12.59 -11.30 3.27
C ALA A 218 12.34 -12.01 4.61
N LYS A 219 12.18 -11.26 5.72
CA LYS A 219 11.97 -11.84 7.05
C LYS A 219 10.48 -12.17 7.30
N PRO A 220 10.17 -13.26 8.02
CA PRO A 220 8.82 -13.47 8.53
C PRO A 220 8.53 -12.40 9.61
N GLY A 221 7.42 -11.69 9.44
CA GLY A 221 7.00 -10.62 10.37
C GLY A 221 6.73 -9.31 9.67
N GLY A 222 7.09 -8.33 9.54
CA GLY A 222 6.98 -7.05 8.84
C GLY A 222 5.71 -6.83 8.00
N ILE A 223 4.53 -7.09 8.58
CA ILE A 223 3.24 -7.02 7.85
C ILE A 223 3.08 -5.66 7.16
N GLY A 224 3.45 -4.56 7.80
CA GLY A 224 3.32 -3.22 7.24
C GLY A 224 4.14 -3.01 5.98
N LEU A 225 5.42 -3.45 5.97
CA LEU A 225 6.27 -3.33 4.78
C LEU A 225 5.81 -4.25 3.64
N LYS A 226 5.29 -5.44 3.96
CA LYS A 226 4.67 -6.33 2.97
C LYS A 226 3.42 -5.71 2.36
N ASN A 227 2.59 -5.06 3.17
CA ASN A 227 1.41 -4.34 2.68
C ASN A 227 1.81 -3.20 1.73
N ILE A 228 2.87 -2.45 2.05
CA ILE A 228 3.43 -1.44 1.14
C ILE A 228 3.87 -2.11 -0.18
N SER A 229 4.68 -3.17 -0.11
CA SER A 229 5.17 -3.88 -1.29
C SER A 229 4.04 -4.43 -2.17
N ASN A 230 3.02 -5.05 -1.57
CA ASN A 230 1.85 -5.58 -2.27
C ASN A 230 1.07 -4.48 -3.00
N ARG A 231 0.86 -3.33 -2.33
CA ARG A 231 0.16 -2.19 -2.94
C ARG A 231 0.99 -1.53 -4.05
N LEU A 232 2.33 -1.47 -3.89
CA LEU A 232 3.24 -1.00 -4.94
C LEU A 232 3.16 -1.89 -6.18
N GLN A 233 3.16 -3.20 -6.01
CA GLN A 233 3.03 -4.15 -7.11
C GLN A 233 1.71 -3.94 -7.86
N PHE A 234 0.60 -3.70 -7.15
CA PHE A 234 -0.70 -3.46 -7.75
C PHE A 234 -0.74 -2.19 -8.62
N ILE A 235 -0.10 -1.10 -8.17
CA ILE A 235 -0.09 0.19 -8.89
C ILE A 235 1.14 0.38 -9.80
N ASN A 236 1.95 -0.65 -10.02
CA ASN A 236 3.23 -0.58 -10.71
C ASN A 236 4.15 0.54 -10.17
N GLY A 237 4.01 0.85 -8.88
CA GLY A 237 4.77 1.88 -8.20
C GLY A 237 6.15 1.38 -7.75
N LYS A 238 7.03 2.34 -7.47
CA LYS A 238 8.38 2.06 -6.92
C LYS A 238 8.62 2.91 -5.69
N ILE A 239 9.31 2.33 -4.71
CA ILE A 239 9.71 3.02 -3.50
C ILE A 239 11.22 2.94 -3.32
N PHE A 240 11.83 4.04 -2.91
CA PHE A 240 13.25 4.14 -2.64
C PHE A 240 13.47 4.76 -1.28
N PHE A 241 14.41 4.20 -0.53
CA PHE A 241 14.81 4.71 0.77
C PHE A 241 16.27 5.11 0.70
N SER A 242 16.58 6.33 1.11
CA SER A 242 17.94 6.86 1.14
C SER A 242 18.18 7.71 2.38
N ARG A 243 19.42 8.06 2.62
CA ARG A 243 19.83 8.99 3.66
C ARG A 243 20.64 10.08 3.00
N ASP A 244 20.31 11.34 3.29
CA ASP A 244 21.05 12.46 2.76
C ASP A 244 22.37 12.71 3.54
N GLU A 245 23.20 13.61 3.01
CA GLU A 245 24.49 13.98 3.60
C GLU A 245 24.35 14.65 4.98
N LYS A 246 23.17 15.23 5.27
CA LYS A 246 22.83 15.87 6.54
C LYS A 246 22.29 14.89 7.57
N GLY A 247 22.13 13.63 7.18
CA GLY A 247 21.64 12.57 8.05
C GLY A 247 20.13 12.38 8.08
N PHE A 248 19.37 13.16 7.31
CA PHE A 248 17.93 12.97 7.15
C PHE A 248 17.62 11.74 6.30
N TYR A 249 16.53 11.08 6.63
CA TYR A 249 16.04 9.94 5.83
C TYR A 249 14.99 10.42 4.84
N LEU A 250 15.23 10.06 3.58
CA LEU A 250 14.37 10.36 2.45
C LEU A 250 13.71 9.08 1.95
N THR A 251 12.39 9.07 1.84
CA THR A 251 11.63 8.02 1.17
C THR A 251 10.94 8.61 -0.05
N GLU A 252 11.20 8.06 -1.22
CA GLU A 252 10.56 8.47 -2.48
C GLU A 252 9.63 7.37 -2.98
N LEU A 253 8.36 7.71 -3.16
CA LEU A 253 7.35 6.87 -3.79
C LEU A 253 7.06 7.42 -5.19
N LYS A 254 7.29 6.62 -6.23
CA LYS A 254 7.02 6.96 -7.63
C LYS A 254 5.88 6.10 -8.16
N VAL A 255 4.86 6.74 -8.69
CA VAL A 255 3.64 6.12 -9.21
C VAL A 255 3.49 6.53 -10.66
N PRO A 256 3.49 5.60 -11.63
CA PRO A 256 3.31 5.95 -13.03
C PRO A 256 1.91 6.54 -13.27
N LEU A 257 1.85 7.56 -14.12
CA LEU A 257 0.60 8.00 -14.71
C LEU A 257 0.28 6.97 -15.80
N THR A 258 -0.68 6.11 -15.53
CA THR A 258 -1.22 5.21 -16.57
C THR A 258 -2.12 6.03 -17.47
N ASP A 259 -1.82 6.01 -18.76
CA ASP A 259 -2.71 6.53 -19.81
C ASP A 259 -4.07 5.81 -19.81
#